data_6c34c5362c68a4d425eab80e32bf7ec6
#
_entry.id   6c34c5362c68a4d425eab80e32bf7ec6
#
_cell.length_a   1.000
_cell.length_b   1.000
_cell.length_c   1.000
_cell.angle_alpha   90.00
_cell.angle_beta   90.00
_cell.angle_gamma   90.00
#
_symmetry.space_group_name_H-M   'P 1'
#
loop_
_entity.id
_entity.type
_entity.pdbx_description
1 polymer ?
#
loop_
_entity_poly.entity_id
_entity_poly.type
_entity_poly.pdbx_seq_one_letter_code
_entity_poly.pdbx_strand_id
1 'polypeptide(L)'
;MEKVLVIGSNSFSGSDFIDLLLSERDYAVIGVSRSPEKSEFALAYKRNPHRSRFSYHKIDLNHDMSALLALLEREKPAYIVNFAAQSEVAPSWRHPEQWFQTNAVAIASLTNHLKDQSWLKRYLHISSPEVYGTCEGIVREDASLNPSTPYAASKAAGDLMLFTLVKNFAFPMVMIRATNVYGAGQQLFKIIPRSVIYLKLGKKIELHGGGVAVKSYIHIRDVSRGELVALEGGHDGEIYHLSPDAGIAVHDVVATICRKMGLDVDSHVRTVAERLGQDKAYVIDSAKARTELGWRPMVSFSDGIDEVIAWVDAFWPAIQRQPLAYVHKP
;
A
#
# COMPACT_ATOMS: atom_id res chain seq x y z
N MET A 1 -12.61 -23.48 -8.01
CA MET A 1 -12.34 -22.13 -7.46
C MET A 1 -10.88 -21.81 -7.73
N GLU A 2 -10.61 -20.72 -8.43
CA GLU A 2 -9.24 -20.27 -8.66
C GLU A 2 -8.62 -19.74 -7.36
N LYS A 3 -7.31 -19.82 -7.28
CA LYS A 3 -6.57 -19.39 -6.08
C LYS A 3 -5.84 -18.08 -6.34
N VAL A 4 -5.90 -17.18 -5.35
CA VAL A 4 -5.10 -15.94 -5.30
C VAL A 4 -4.18 -16.01 -4.10
N LEU A 5 -2.87 -15.88 -4.31
CA LEU A 5 -1.90 -15.77 -3.22
C LEU A 5 -1.53 -14.31 -3.00
N VAL A 6 -1.68 -13.84 -1.77
CA VAL A 6 -1.41 -12.45 -1.36
C VAL A 6 -0.21 -12.42 -0.43
N ILE A 7 0.93 -11.94 -0.93
CA ILE A 7 2.15 -11.74 -0.17
C ILE A 7 2.07 -10.37 0.52
N GLY A 8 2.28 -10.32 1.82
CA GLY A 8 2.04 -9.11 2.62
C GLY A 8 0.61 -9.00 3.13
N SER A 9 -0.09 -10.12 3.33
CA SER A 9 -1.49 -10.21 3.78
C SER A 9 -1.77 -9.50 5.11
N ASN A 10 -0.75 -9.31 5.98
CA ASN A 10 -0.83 -8.55 7.22
C ASN A 10 -0.57 -7.04 7.05
N SER A 11 -0.30 -6.57 5.83
CA SER A 11 -0.20 -5.13 5.54
C SER A 11 -1.59 -4.49 5.51
N PHE A 12 -1.64 -3.17 5.59
CA PHE A 12 -2.86 -2.41 5.44
C PHE A 12 -3.53 -2.69 4.08
N SER A 13 -2.78 -2.51 2.99
CA SER A 13 -3.30 -2.72 1.63
C SER A 13 -3.64 -4.20 1.35
N GLY A 14 -2.76 -5.12 1.71
CA GLY A 14 -3.03 -6.56 1.52
C GLY A 14 -4.26 -7.04 2.29
N SER A 15 -4.51 -6.49 3.48
CA SER A 15 -5.70 -6.84 4.27
C SER A 15 -7.00 -6.35 3.63
N ASP A 16 -7.03 -5.11 3.12
CA ASP A 16 -8.22 -4.57 2.45
C ASP A 16 -8.47 -5.29 1.11
N PHE A 17 -7.40 -5.56 0.35
CA PHE A 17 -7.50 -6.31 -0.89
C PHE A 17 -8.05 -7.73 -0.67
N ILE A 18 -7.60 -8.44 0.36
CA ILE A 18 -8.17 -9.76 0.73
C ILE A 18 -9.64 -9.64 1.08
N ASP A 19 -10.02 -8.62 1.88
CA ASP A 19 -11.42 -8.38 2.23
C ASP A 19 -12.29 -8.14 0.99
N LEU A 20 -11.79 -7.36 0.03
CA LEU A 20 -12.46 -7.13 -1.25
C LEU A 20 -12.61 -8.42 -2.06
N LEU A 21 -11.54 -9.23 -2.21
CA LEU A 21 -11.59 -10.50 -2.91
C LEU A 21 -12.64 -11.43 -2.31
N LEU A 22 -12.68 -11.56 -0.99
CA LEU A 22 -13.65 -12.40 -0.29
C LEU A 22 -15.09 -11.89 -0.45
N SER A 23 -15.28 -10.57 -0.57
CA SER A 23 -16.60 -9.95 -0.69
C SER A 23 -17.15 -9.98 -2.12
N GLU A 24 -16.30 -9.77 -3.13
CA GLU A 24 -16.74 -9.51 -4.51
C GLU A 24 -16.42 -10.63 -5.48
N ARG A 25 -15.62 -11.63 -5.09
CA ARG A 25 -15.18 -12.72 -5.98
C ARG A 25 -15.27 -14.06 -5.30
N ASP A 26 -15.31 -15.10 -6.12
CA ASP A 26 -15.30 -16.49 -5.67
C ASP A 26 -13.90 -17.11 -5.81
N TYR A 27 -12.92 -16.48 -5.14
CA TYR A 27 -11.55 -16.99 -5.05
C TYR A 27 -11.30 -17.72 -3.73
N ALA A 28 -10.44 -18.74 -3.76
CA ALA A 28 -9.73 -19.22 -2.57
C ALA A 28 -8.50 -18.34 -2.35
N VAL A 29 -8.40 -17.67 -1.22
CA VAL A 29 -7.34 -16.69 -0.95
C VAL A 29 -6.33 -17.26 0.02
N ILE A 30 -5.04 -17.18 -0.34
CA ILE A 30 -3.91 -17.65 0.47
C ILE A 30 -3.10 -16.42 0.88
N GLY A 31 -3.04 -16.14 2.17
CA GLY A 31 -2.27 -15.03 2.72
C GLY A 31 -0.90 -15.47 3.22
N VAL A 32 0.13 -14.70 2.87
CA VAL A 32 1.51 -14.91 3.33
C VAL A 32 2.04 -13.63 3.96
N SER A 33 2.61 -13.72 5.15
CA SER A 33 3.31 -12.61 5.82
C SER A 33 4.32 -13.13 6.86
N ARG A 34 5.36 -12.34 7.13
CA ARG A 34 6.45 -12.67 8.07
C ARG A 34 6.05 -12.73 9.55
N SER A 35 4.97 -12.08 9.95
CA SER A 35 4.52 -12.03 11.36
C SER A 35 3.21 -12.80 11.53
N PRO A 36 2.84 -13.26 12.74
CA PRO A 36 1.49 -13.77 13.00
C PRO A 36 0.42 -12.76 12.57
N GLU A 37 -0.78 -13.25 12.26
CA GLU A 37 -1.91 -12.38 11.95
C GLU A 37 -2.11 -11.33 13.04
N LYS A 38 -2.25 -10.07 12.65
CA LYS A 38 -2.55 -8.95 13.55
C LYS A 38 -3.97 -9.05 14.10
N SER A 39 -4.28 -8.16 15.02
CA SER A 39 -5.62 -8.02 15.60
C SER A 39 -6.65 -7.55 14.57
N GLU A 40 -7.90 -7.75 14.89
CA GLU A 40 -9.06 -7.48 14.04
C GLU A 40 -9.19 -6.01 13.62
N PHE A 41 -8.78 -5.06 14.49
CA PHE A 41 -8.81 -3.65 14.11
C PHE A 41 -7.85 -3.32 12.95
N ALA A 42 -6.80 -4.12 12.72
CA ALA A 42 -5.80 -3.91 11.68
C ALA A 42 -6.01 -4.76 10.43
N LEU A 43 -6.87 -5.79 10.50
CA LEU A 43 -7.09 -6.74 9.41
C LEU A 43 -8.57 -6.82 9.06
N ALA A 44 -8.98 -6.09 8.01
CA ALA A 44 -10.37 -5.99 7.56
C ALA A 44 -11.01 -7.37 7.29
N TYR A 45 -10.29 -8.27 6.62
CA TYR A 45 -10.77 -9.59 6.24
C TYR A 45 -11.14 -10.50 7.42
N LYS A 46 -10.69 -10.21 8.66
CA LYS A 46 -11.07 -11.02 9.83
C LYS A 46 -12.55 -10.93 10.16
N ARG A 47 -13.21 -9.86 9.76
CA ARG A 47 -14.65 -9.64 9.92
C ARG A 47 -15.47 -10.04 8.70
N ASN A 48 -14.80 -10.48 7.63
CA ASN A 48 -15.47 -10.84 6.39
C ASN A 48 -16.33 -12.12 6.59
N PRO A 49 -17.61 -12.14 6.18
CA PRO A 49 -18.47 -13.31 6.30
C PRO A 49 -17.96 -14.53 5.51
N HIS A 50 -17.15 -14.30 4.48
CA HIS A 50 -16.55 -15.35 3.65
C HIS A 50 -15.12 -15.71 4.07
N ARG A 51 -14.72 -15.40 5.32
CA ARG A 51 -13.39 -15.66 5.87
C ARG A 51 -12.97 -17.15 5.77
N SER A 52 -13.91 -18.07 5.69
CA SER A 52 -13.63 -19.51 5.50
C SER A 52 -12.90 -19.84 4.19
N ARG A 53 -12.95 -18.95 3.18
CA ARG A 53 -12.21 -19.09 1.91
C ARG A 53 -10.76 -18.58 1.99
N PHE A 54 -10.32 -18.10 3.15
CA PHE A 54 -8.97 -17.60 3.36
C PHE A 54 -8.15 -18.52 4.25
N SER A 55 -6.92 -18.81 3.84
CA SER A 55 -5.89 -19.47 4.66
C SER A 55 -4.68 -18.56 4.87
N TYR A 56 -4.04 -18.68 6.04
CA TYR A 56 -2.89 -17.86 6.39
C TYR A 56 -1.63 -18.72 6.61
N HIS A 57 -0.50 -18.26 6.07
CA HIS A 57 0.81 -18.87 6.23
C HIS A 57 1.81 -17.82 6.74
N LYS A 58 2.46 -18.11 7.87
CA LYS A 58 3.56 -17.27 8.37
C LYS A 58 4.83 -17.68 7.63
N ILE A 59 5.24 -16.85 6.67
CA ILE A 59 6.44 -17.04 5.84
C ILE A 59 7.08 -15.68 5.63
N ASP A 60 8.38 -15.57 5.87
CA ASP A 60 9.19 -14.38 5.62
C ASP A 60 9.91 -14.51 4.27
N LEU A 61 9.69 -13.55 3.36
CA LEU A 61 10.34 -13.53 2.05
C LEU A 61 11.87 -13.54 2.12
N ASN A 62 12.44 -12.95 3.16
CA ASN A 62 13.89 -12.83 3.30
C ASN A 62 14.53 -14.09 3.88
N HIS A 63 13.79 -14.88 4.66
CA HIS A 63 14.34 -15.99 5.44
C HIS A 63 13.72 -17.35 5.10
N ASP A 64 12.47 -17.35 4.62
CA ASP A 64 11.70 -18.59 4.41
C ASP A 64 11.36 -18.81 2.92
N MET A 65 12.20 -18.34 1.98
CA MET A 65 11.94 -18.45 0.54
C MET A 65 11.63 -19.88 0.11
N SER A 66 12.36 -20.87 0.63
CA SER A 66 12.12 -22.28 0.32
C SER A 66 10.72 -22.75 0.72
N ALA A 67 10.21 -22.29 1.87
CA ALA A 67 8.86 -22.59 2.32
C ALA A 67 7.80 -21.92 1.43
N LEU A 68 8.07 -20.69 0.97
CA LEU A 68 7.20 -20.03 0.02
C LEU A 68 7.13 -20.78 -1.32
N LEU A 69 8.28 -21.18 -1.87
CA LEU A 69 8.34 -21.94 -3.12
C LEU A 69 7.61 -23.29 -3.00
N ALA A 70 7.77 -24.00 -1.89
CA ALA A 70 7.04 -25.25 -1.61
C ALA A 70 5.51 -25.01 -1.52
N LEU A 71 5.09 -23.90 -0.92
CA LEU A 71 3.67 -23.50 -0.89
C LEU A 71 3.14 -23.23 -2.31
N LEU A 72 3.89 -22.50 -3.12
CA LEU A 72 3.51 -22.19 -4.51
C LEU A 72 3.38 -23.45 -5.38
N GLU A 73 4.31 -24.40 -5.27
CA GLU A 73 4.24 -25.68 -6.00
C GLU A 73 3.04 -26.54 -5.61
N ARG A 74 2.67 -26.52 -4.32
CA ARG A 74 1.52 -27.24 -3.82
C ARG A 74 0.20 -26.61 -4.23
N GLU A 75 0.11 -25.29 -4.09
CA GLU A 75 -1.16 -24.55 -4.25
C GLU A 75 -1.41 -24.12 -5.70
N LYS A 76 -0.36 -23.85 -6.48
CA LYS A 76 -0.39 -23.39 -7.88
C LYS A 76 -1.40 -22.25 -8.09
N PRO A 77 -1.27 -21.11 -7.37
CA PRO A 77 -2.24 -20.03 -7.43
C PRO A 77 -2.22 -19.37 -8.82
N ALA A 78 -3.38 -19.27 -9.47
CA ALA A 78 -3.50 -18.61 -10.77
C ALA A 78 -3.04 -17.14 -10.72
N TYR A 79 -3.19 -16.50 -9.57
CA TYR A 79 -2.85 -15.09 -9.35
C TYR A 79 -1.97 -14.93 -8.12
N ILE A 80 -0.96 -14.07 -8.22
CA ILE A 80 -0.10 -13.68 -7.10
C ILE A 80 -0.11 -12.15 -7.01
N VAL A 81 -0.40 -11.62 -5.82
CA VAL A 81 -0.36 -10.18 -5.54
C VAL A 81 0.67 -9.89 -4.46
N ASN A 82 1.64 -9.05 -4.75
CA ASN A 82 2.75 -8.77 -3.84
C ASN A 82 2.68 -7.36 -3.24
N PHE A 83 2.20 -7.30 -1.99
CA PHE A 83 2.22 -6.10 -1.14
C PHE A 83 3.42 -6.06 -0.19
N ALA A 84 4.22 -7.13 -0.12
CA ALA A 84 5.34 -7.17 0.81
C ALA A 84 6.43 -6.20 0.39
N ALA A 85 6.76 -5.28 1.28
CA ALA A 85 7.84 -4.32 1.10
C ALA A 85 8.32 -3.78 2.45
N GLN A 86 9.56 -3.32 2.50
CA GLN A 86 9.99 -2.30 3.45
C GLN A 86 9.58 -0.94 2.88
N SER A 87 8.67 -0.20 3.57
CA SER A 87 7.95 0.93 2.96
C SER A 87 8.20 2.30 3.60
N GLU A 88 8.90 2.38 4.74
CA GLU A 88 9.11 3.65 5.41
C GLU A 88 10.37 4.36 4.93
N VAL A 89 10.23 5.63 4.50
CA VAL A 89 11.33 6.40 3.88
C VAL A 89 12.43 6.72 4.90
N ALA A 90 12.09 7.32 6.05
CA ALA A 90 13.10 7.80 6.99
C ALA A 90 14.02 6.70 7.56
N PRO A 91 13.54 5.50 7.94
CA PRO A 91 14.42 4.41 8.34
C PRO A 91 15.29 3.84 7.22
N SER A 92 14.90 3.99 5.95
CA SER A 92 15.68 3.47 4.81
C SER A 92 17.08 4.10 4.71
N TRP A 93 17.26 5.31 5.25
CA TRP A 93 18.55 5.97 5.33
C TRP A 93 19.50 5.34 6.36
N ARG A 94 18.95 4.64 7.36
CA ARG A 94 19.74 4.00 8.42
C ARG A 94 20.10 2.56 8.10
N HIS A 95 19.24 1.87 7.34
CA HIS A 95 19.35 0.44 7.05
C HIS A 95 19.01 0.17 5.58
N PRO A 96 19.66 0.82 4.59
CA PRO A 96 19.30 0.69 3.18
C PRO A 96 19.35 -0.75 2.68
N GLU A 97 20.29 -1.56 3.20
CA GLU A 97 20.45 -2.97 2.83
C GLU A 97 19.18 -3.79 3.06
N GLN A 98 18.42 -3.52 4.12
CA GLN A 98 17.19 -4.25 4.43
C GLN A 98 16.06 -3.92 3.45
N TRP A 99 16.05 -2.67 2.94
CA TRP A 99 15.11 -2.27 1.88
C TRP A 99 15.43 -2.97 0.57
N PHE A 100 16.72 -3.01 0.17
CA PHE A 100 17.13 -3.72 -1.04
C PHE A 100 16.92 -5.22 -0.90
N GLN A 101 17.20 -5.81 0.27
CA GLN A 101 16.95 -7.23 0.51
C GLN A 101 15.48 -7.60 0.27
N THR A 102 14.53 -6.83 0.83
CA THR A 102 13.10 -7.13 0.71
C THR A 102 12.55 -6.71 -0.65
N ASN A 103 12.86 -5.48 -1.11
CA ASN A 103 12.18 -4.86 -2.25
C ASN A 103 12.82 -5.22 -3.61
N ALA A 104 14.03 -5.76 -3.62
CA ALA A 104 14.74 -6.14 -4.85
C ALA A 104 15.20 -7.61 -4.83
N VAL A 105 16.02 -8.02 -3.86
CA VAL A 105 16.62 -9.36 -3.86
C VAL A 105 15.58 -10.46 -3.66
N ALA A 106 14.69 -10.31 -2.68
CA ALA A 106 13.61 -11.29 -2.45
C ALA A 106 12.64 -11.37 -3.64
N ILE A 107 12.34 -10.22 -4.29
CA ILE A 107 11.52 -10.17 -5.51
C ILE A 107 12.22 -10.93 -6.64
N ALA A 108 13.51 -10.68 -6.87
CA ALA A 108 14.28 -11.37 -7.90
C ALA A 108 14.27 -12.89 -7.67
N SER A 109 14.49 -13.34 -6.42
CA SER A 109 14.48 -14.77 -6.07
C SER A 109 13.13 -15.42 -6.33
N LEU A 110 12.04 -14.77 -5.89
CA LEU A 110 10.67 -15.25 -6.10
C LEU A 110 10.32 -15.34 -7.59
N THR A 111 10.54 -14.26 -8.31
CA THR A 111 10.10 -14.16 -9.72
C THR A 111 10.98 -14.95 -10.68
N ASN A 112 12.24 -15.21 -10.32
CA ASN A 112 13.07 -16.15 -11.05
C ASN A 112 12.50 -17.59 -11.04
N HIS A 113 11.85 -18.00 -9.93
CA HIS A 113 11.12 -19.26 -9.87
C HIS A 113 9.79 -19.19 -10.65
N LEU A 114 9.06 -18.08 -10.53
CA LEU A 114 7.74 -17.91 -11.13
C LEU A 114 7.74 -17.78 -12.65
N LYS A 115 8.83 -17.31 -13.26
CA LYS A 115 8.91 -17.04 -14.71
C LYS A 115 8.67 -18.28 -15.59
N ASP A 116 8.95 -19.47 -15.04
CA ASP A 116 8.82 -20.74 -15.76
C ASP A 116 7.51 -21.50 -15.40
N GLN A 117 6.59 -20.86 -14.64
CA GLN A 117 5.41 -21.53 -14.12
C GLN A 117 4.19 -21.33 -15.03
N SER A 118 3.77 -22.38 -15.72
CA SER A 118 2.64 -22.36 -16.65
C SER A 118 1.27 -22.19 -15.98
N TRP A 119 1.16 -22.37 -14.66
CA TRP A 119 -0.08 -22.17 -13.91
C TRP A 119 -0.32 -20.72 -13.52
N LEU A 120 0.70 -19.85 -13.58
CA LEU A 120 0.60 -18.45 -13.22
C LEU A 120 -0.06 -17.67 -14.36
N LYS A 121 -1.25 -17.14 -14.12
CA LYS A 121 -1.96 -16.26 -15.06
C LYS A 121 -1.50 -14.82 -14.95
N ARG A 122 -1.26 -14.34 -13.72
CA ARG A 122 -0.78 -12.98 -13.49
C ARG A 122 -0.08 -12.78 -12.14
N TYR A 123 0.98 -12.00 -12.18
CA TYR A 123 1.69 -11.47 -11.03
C TYR A 123 1.44 -9.95 -10.94
N LEU A 124 0.71 -9.51 -9.90
CA LEU A 124 0.47 -8.09 -9.64
C LEU A 124 1.51 -7.56 -8.66
N HIS A 125 2.34 -6.61 -9.09
CA HIS A 125 3.38 -5.98 -8.28
C HIS A 125 2.95 -4.61 -7.78
N ILE A 126 2.96 -4.41 -6.47
CA ILE A 126 2.69 -3.10 -5.88
C ILE A 126 4.01 -2.35 -5.72
N SER A 127 4.22 -1.37 -6.59
CA SER A 127 5.37 -0.46 -6.57
C SER A 127 5.06 0.83 -5.79
N SER A 128 5.69 1.93 -6.12
CA SER A 128 5.49 3.24 -5.49
C SER A 128 5.74 4.36 -6.51
N PRO A 129 4.97 5.44 -6.51
CA PRO A 129 5.28 6.62 -7.32
C PRO A 129 6.57 7.35 -6.87
N GLU A 130 7.09 7.08 -5.67
CA GLU A 130 8.37 7.65 -5.22
C GLU A 130 9.56 7.21 -6.09
N VAL A 131 9.42 6.16 -6.91
CA VAL A 131 10.45 5.75 -7.89
C VAL A 131 10.72 6.82 -8.94
N TYR A 132 9.81 7.75 -9.15
CA TYR A 132 9.99 8.89 -10.05
C TYR A 132 10.79 10.04 -9.43
N GLY A 133 10.91 10.07 -8.10
CA GLY A 133 11.53 11.16 -7.36
C GLY A 133 10.72 12.46 -7.43
N THR A 134 11.40 13.59 -7.27
CA THR A 134 10.77 14.90 -7.43
C THR A 134 10.52 15.16 -8.90
N CYS A 135 9.26 15.34 -9.27
CA CYS A 135 8.85 15.61 -10.64
C CYS A 135 8.18 16.98 -10.74
N GLU A 136 8.35 17.64 -11.89
CA GLU A 136 7.58 18.82 -12.26
C GLU A 136 6.37 18.41 -13.11
N GLY A 137 5.20 18.97 -12.79
CA GLY A 137 3.96 18.68 -13.52
C GLY A 137 3.33 17.31 -13.19
N ILE A 138 2.57 16.77 -14.16
CA ILE A 138 1.84 15.51 -14.02
C ILE A 138 2.67 14.38 -14.60
N VAL A 139 2.93 13.35 -13.79
CA VAL A 139 3.76 12.19 -14.14
C VAL A 139 2.90 11.07 -14.72
N ARG A 140 3.30 10.55 -15.87
CA ARG A 140 2.70 9.38 -16.52
C ARG A 140 3.52 8.13 -16.30
N GLU A 141 2.96 6.98 -16.66
CA GLU A 141 3.55 5.66 -16.45
C GLU A 141 4.88 5.45 -17.20
N ASP A 142 5.10 6.18 -18.30
CA ASP A 142 6.31 6.14 -19.14
C ASP A 142 7.44 7.06 -18.65
N ALA A 143 7.23 7.81 -17.56
CA ALA A 143 8.24 8.68 -17.00
C ALA A 143 9.47 7.90 -16.50
N SER A 144 10.65 8.48 -16.69
CA SER A 144 11.90 7.89 -16.25
C SER A 144 11.99 7.79 -14.73
N LEU A 145 12.57 6.71 -14.23
CA LEU A 145 12.80 6.51 -12.81
C LEU A 145 13.97 7.43 -12.34
N ASN A 146 13.74 8.17 -11.27
CA ASN A 146 14.73 9.08 -10.67
C ASN A 146 14.60 9.09 -9.13
N PRO A 147 14.78 7.93 -8.47
CA PRO A 147 14.53 7.80 -7.04
C PRO A 147 15.44 8.70 -6.20
N SER A 148 14.87 9.39 -5.22
CA SER A 148 15.55 10.34 -4.34
C SER A 148 15.91 9.78 -2.96
N THR A 149 15.45 8.57 -2.63
CA THR A 149 15.65 7.93 -1.31
C THR A 149 16.06 6.46 -1.45
N PRO A 150 16.72 5.85 -0.44
CA PRO A 150 17.03 4.42 -0.48
C PRO A 150 15.79 3.54 -0.62
N TYR A 151 14.66 3.92 -0.01
CA TYR A 151 13.38 3.25 -0.23
C TYR A 151 12.99 3.27 -1.71
N ALA A 152 12.91 4.46 -2.31
CA ALA A 152 12.53 4.62 -3.71
C ALA A 152 13.50 3.88 -4.65
N ALA A 153 14.82 3.95 -4.37
CA ALA A 153 15.85 3.24 -5.13
C ALA A 153 15.67 1.71 -5.06
N SER A 154 15.35 1.18 -3.87
CA SER A 154 15.11 -0.26 -3.71
C SER A 154 13.85 -0.73 -4.44
N LYS A 155 12.79 0.08 -4.48
CA LYS A 155 11.58 -0.20 -5.26
C LYS A 155 11.86 -0.16 -6.76
N ALA A 156 12.58 0.87 -7.23
CA ALA A 156 12.99 0.99 -8.63
C ALA A 156 13.86 -0.20 -9.09
N ALA A 157 14.75 -0.70 -8.24
CA ALA A 157 15.55 -1.88 -8.54
C ALA A 157 14.69 -3.13 -8.75
N GLY A 158 13.67 -3.35 -7.89
CA GLY A 158 12.69 -4.43 -8.05
C GLY A 158 11.87 -4.27 -9.33
N ASP A 159 11.38 -3.06 -9.61
CA ASP A 159 10.62 -2.75 -10.83
C ASP A 159 11.44 -3.06 -12.10
N LEU A 160 12.69 -2.58 -12.16
CA LEU A 160 13.58 -2.82 -13.30
C LEU A 160 13.88 -4.31 -13.50
N MET A 161 14.08 -5.06 -12.41
CA MET A 161 14.25 -6.51 -12.47
C MET A 161 13.03 -7.19 -13.10
N LEU A 162 11.82 -6.83 -12.69
CA LEU A 162 10.58 -7.39 -13.23
C LEU A 162 10.43 -7.12 -14.74
N PHE A 163 10.76 -5.91 -15.20
CA PHE A 163 10.73 -5.60 -16.65
C PHE A 163 11.70 -6.43 -17.46
N THR A 164 12.83 -6.89 -16.89
CA THR A 164 13.70 -7.83 -17.61
C THR A 164 13.02 -9.17 -17.86
N LEU A 165 12.19 -9.63 -16.93
CA LEU A 165 11.42 -10.88 -17.09
C LEU A 165 10.27 -10.73 -18.09
N VAL A 166 9.57 -9.60 -18.06
CA VAL A 166 8.55 -9.30 -19.07
C VAL A 166 9.16 -9.33 -20.48
N LYS A 167 10.29 -8.63 -20.65
CA LYS A 167 10.95 -8.49 -21.97
C LYS A 167 11.49 -9.82 -22.53
N ASN A 168 12.03 -10.69 -21.67
CA ASN A 168 12.78 -11.85 -22.14
C ASN A 168 12.04 -13.19 -21.95
N PHE A 169 11.03 -13.23 -21.06
CA PHE A 169 10.31 -14.45 -20.69
C PHE A 169 8.79 -14.32 -20.85
N ALA A 170 8.29 -13.19 -21.37
CA ALA A 170 6.85 -12.89 -21.41
C ALA A 170 6.17 -13.10 -20.05
N PHE A 171 6.86 -12.72 -18.96
CA PHE A 171 6.37 -12.88 -17.59
C PHE A 171 5.08 -12.08 -17.41
N PRO A 172 3.96 -12.69 -16.97
CA PRO A 172 2.65 -12.06 -16.94
C PRO A 172 2.53 -11.09 -15.75
N MET A 173 3.30 -10.00 -15.76
CA MET A 173 3.34 -9.01 -14.70
C MET A 173 2.52 -7.78 -15.04
N VAL A 174 1.73 -7.31 -14.08
CA VAL A 174 1.14 -5.97 -14.07
C VAL A 174 1.63 -5.23 -12.83
N MET A 175 1.90 -3.92 -12.96
CA MET A 175 2.44 -3.10 -11.89
C MET A 175 1.47 -1.98 -11.50
N ILE A 176 1.29 -1.76 -10.20
CA ILE A 176 0.49 -0.66 -9.65
C ILE A 176 1.40 0.34 -8.93
N ARG A 177 1.15 1.64 -9.16
CA ARG A 177 1.71 2.75 -8.39
C ARG A 177 0.57 3.63 -7.90
N ALA A 178 0.25 3.53 -6.60
CA ALA A 178 -0.79 4.32 -5.96
C ALA A 178 -0.20 5.46 -5.14
N THR A 179 -0.88 6.61 -5.08
CA THR A 179 -0.49 7.75 -4.23
C THR A 179 -0.75 7.46 -2.74
N ASN A 180 -0.76 8.49 -1.88
CA ASN A 180 -0.86 8.30 -0.43
C ASN A 180 -2.17 7.60 -0.03
N VAL A 181 -2.11 6.30 0.13
CA VAL A 181 -3.26 5.47 0.46
C VAL A 181 -3.65 5.68 1.92
N TYR A 182 -4.96 5.84 2.21
CA TYR A 182 -5.50 5.98 3.55
C TYR A 182 -6.82 5.20 3.71
N GLY A 183 -7.24 4.97 4.96
CA GLY A 183 -8.51 4.30 5.27
C GLY A 183 -8.46 3.60 6.63
N ALA A 184 -9.56 2.93 6.98
CA ALA A 184 -9.67 2.13 8.20
C ALA A 184 -8.65 0.98 8.20
N GLY A 185 -7.99 0.71 9.33
CA GLY A 185 -6.93 -0.30 9.44
C GLY A 185 -5.52 0.19 9.09
N GLN A 186 -5.34 1.43 8.65
CA GLN A 186 -4.03 2.01 8.39
C GLN A 186 -3.15 2.05 9.64
N GLN A 187 -1.82 2.02 9.45
CA GLN A 187 -0.86 2.12 10.56
C GLN A 187 -1.08 3.38 11.39
N LEU A 188 -1.15 3.24 12.71
CA LEU A 188 -1.56 4.31 13.64
C LEU A 188 -0.62 5.52 13.69
N PHE A 189 0.62 5.38 13.20
CA PHE A 189 1.59 6.47 13.11
C PHE A 189 1.42 7.33 11.85
N LYS A 190 0.62 6.92 10.86
CA LYS A 190 0.33 7.71 9.66
C LYS A 190 -0.56 8.90 9.99
N ILE A 191 -0.41 9.99 9.22
CA ILE A 191 -0.99 11.30 9.58
C ILE A 191 -2.49 11.26 9.85
N ILE A 192 -3.29 10.55 9.05
CA ILE A 192 -4.76 10.53 9.20
C ILE A 192 -5.18 9.78 10.47
N PRO A 193 -4.87 8.48 10.68
CA PRO A 193 -5.27 7.81 11.92
C PRO A 193 -4.62 8.44 13.16
N ARG A 194 -3.35 8.87 13.07
CA ARG A 194 -2.66 9.53 14.18
C ARG A 194 -3.37 10.81 14.60
N SER A 195 -3.85 11.62 13.66
CA SER A 195 -4.57 12.85 13.97
C SER A 195 -5.86 12.57 14.73
N VAL A 196 -6.69 11.63 14.27
CA VAL A 196 -7.90 11.21 14.98
C VAL A 196 -7.58 10.74 16.41
N ILE A 197 -6.55 9.90 16.56
CA ILE A 197 -6.13 9.37 17.87
C ILE A 197 -5.60 10.47 18.79
N TYR A 198 -4.78 11.40 18.27
CA TYR A 198 -4.23 12.51 19.05
C TYR A 198 -5.34 13.44 19.54
N LEU A 199 -6.32 13.76 18.71
CA LEU A 199 -7.47 14.57 19.11
C LEU A 199 -8.29 13.89 20.23
N LYS A 200 -8.54 12.58 20.13
CA LYS A 200 -9.18 11.79 21.21
C LYS A 200 -8.39 11.76 22.51
N LEU A 201 -7.06 11.86 22.44
CA LEU A 201 -6.16 11.90 23.60
C LEU A 201 -5.89 13.32 24.11
N GLY A 202 -6.49 14.37 23.52
CA GLY A 202 -6.22 15.77 23.86
C GLY A 202 -4.79 16.23 23.53
N LYS A 203 -4.12 15.56 22.57
CA LYS A 203 -2.75 15.87 22.14
C LYS A 203 -2.76 16.79 20.93
N LYS A 204 -1.77 17.69 20.83
CA LYS A 204 -1.57 18.51 19.65
C LYS A 204 -0.94 17.72 18.51
N ILE A 205 -1.38 18.01 17.28
CA ILE A 205 -0.86 17.45 16.04
C ILE A 205 0.30 18.32 15.56
N GLU A 206 1.44 17.71 15.28
CA GLU A 206 2.61 18.40 14.73
C GLU A 206 2.51 18.49 13.22
N LEU A 207 2.51 19.73 12.70
CA LEU A 207 2.55 20.04 11.27
C LEU A 207 3.97 20.48 10.88
N HIS A 208 4.69 19.60 10.22
CA HIS A 208 6.01 19.91 9.68
C HIS A 208 5.90 20.96 8.58
N GLY A 209 6.70 22.05 8.69
CA GLY A 209 6.62 23.17 7.76
C GLY A 209 5.22 23.81 7.68
N GLY A 210 4.43 23.75 8.77
CA GLY A 210 3.05 24.25 8.78
C GLY A 210 2.03 23.40 7.98
N GLY A 211 2.45 22.24 7.45
CA GLY A 211 1.56 21.35 6.70
C GLY A 211 1.19 21.84 5.30
N VAL A 212 2.01 22.72 4.70
CA VAL A 212 1.76 23.28 3.35
C VAL A 212 1.97 22.28 2.21
N ALA A 213 2.67 21.17 2.47
CA ALA A 213 2.92 20.13 1.46
C ALA A 213 1.61 19.54 0.95
N VAL A 214 1.42 19.57 -0.37
CA VAL A 214 0.25 19.01 -1.05
C VAL A 214 0.51 17.54 -1.41
N LYS A 215 -0.42 16.66 -1.05
CA LYS A 215 -0.35 15.23 -1.33
C LYS A 215 -1.67 14.74 -1.93
N SER A 216 -1.59 13.78 -2.84
CA SER A 216 -2.78 13.10 -3.37
C SER A 216 -3.15 11.95 -2.43
N TYR A 217 -4.27 12.06 -1.73
CA TYR A 217 -4.77 11.02 -0.82
C TYR A 217 -5.85 10.20 -1.51
N ILE A 218 -5.67 8.89 -1.57
CA ILE A 218 -6.63 7.96 -2.16
C ILE A 218 -7.12 6.95 -1.12
N HIS A 219 -8.42 6.67 -1.14
CA HIS A 219 -9.00 5.70 -0.22
C HIS A 219 -8.56 4.28 -0.57
N ILE A 220 -8.26 3.47 0.45
CA ILE A 220 -7.77 2.10 0.27
C ILE A 220 -8.72 1.24 -0.57
N ARG A 221 -10.04 1.35 -0.39
CA ARG A 221 -11.02 0.58 -1.14
C ARG A 221 -10.99 0.90 -2.65
N ASP A 222 -10.70 2.12 -3.02
CA ASP A 222 -10.54 2.50 -4.43
C ASP A 222 -9.24 1.94 -5.02
N VAL A 223 -8.16 1.90 -4.22
CA VAL A 223 -6.90 1.25 -4.62
C VAL A 223 -7.13 -0.24 -4.80
N SER A 224 -7.74 -0.92 -3.82
CA SER A 224 -8.02 -2.37 -3.91
C SER A 224 -8.90 -2.71 -5.12
N ARG A 225 -9.89 -1.87 -5.46
CA ARG A 225 -10.69 -2.05 -6.69
C ARG A 225 -9.84 -1.88 -7.95
N GLY A 226 -8.94 -0.89 -7.97
CA GLY A 226 -7.99 -0.71 -9.07
C GLY A 226 -7.04 -1.89 -9.23
N GLU A 227 -6.53 -2.40 -8.12
CA GLU A 227 -5.70 -3.61 -8.08
C GLU A 227 -6.45 -4.85 -8.59
N LEU A 228 -7.72 -5.00 -8.22
CA LEU A 228 -8.56 -6.12 -8.67
C LEU A 228 -8.83 -6.07 -10.18
N VAL A 229 -9.24 -4.92 -10.72
CA VAL A 229 -9.46 -4.82 -12.17
C VAL A 229 -8.17 -4.94 -12.96
N ALA A 230 -7.04 -4.49 -12.42
CA ALA A 230 -5.73 -4.69 -13.03
C ALA A 230 -5.27 -6.16 -12.98
N LEU A 231 -5.57 -6.86 -11.88
CA LEU A 231 -5.29 -8.29 -11.73
C LEU A 231 -6.06 -9.11 -12.78
N GLU A 232 -7.33 -8.80 -13.01
CA GLU A 232 -8.22 -9.56 -13.89
C GLU A 232 -8.11 -9.12 -15.37
N GLY A 233 -7.96 -7.83 -15.64
CA GLY A 233 -8.05 -7.25 -16.99
C GLY A 233 -6.87 -6.41 -17.46
N GLY A 234 -5.84 -6.20 -16.61
CA GLY A 234 -4.66 -5.41 -17.00
C GLY A 234 -3.84 -6.09 -18.11
N HIS A 235 -3.06 -5.33 -18.84
CA HIS A 235 -2.16 -5.85 -19.87
C HIS A 235 -0.79 -6.20 -19.28
N ASP A 236 -0.24 -7.34 -19.69
CA ASP A 236 1.06 -7.82 -19.22
C ASP A 236 2.19 -6.86 -19.59
N GLY A 237 3.04 -6.56 -18.65
CA GLY A 237 4.13 -5.60 -18.79
C GLY A 237 3.74 -4.15 -18.52
N GLU A 238 2.44 -3.86 -18.29
CA GLU A 238 1.97 -2.49 -18.11
C GLU A 238 1.99 -2.02 -16.66
N ILE A 239 2.17 -0.71 -16.51
CA ILE A 239 2.04 0.02 -15.25
C ILE A 239 0.70 0.74 -15.26
N TYR A 240 0.01 0.76 -14.12
CA TYR A 240 -1.18 1.56 -13.90
C TYR A 240 -1.02 2.44 -12.67
N HIS A 241 -1.28 3.71 -12.82
CA HIS A 241 -1.34 4.67 -11.72
C HIS A 241 -2.73 4.71 -11.11
N LEU A 242 -2.79 4.72 -9.77
CA LEU A 242 -4.02 4.91 -9.01
C LEU A 242 -3.91 6.15 -8.13
N SER A 243 -4.56 7.23 -8.54
CA SER A 243 -4.50 8.53 -7.89
C SER A 243 -5.83 9.28 -8.05
N PRO A 244 -6.26 10.09 -7.08
CA PRO A 244 -7.32 11.05 -7.30
C PRO A 244 -6.84 12.19 -8.21
N ASP A 245 -7.79 12.97 -8.72
CA ASP A 245 -7.50 14.08 -9.65
C ASP A 245 -6.84 15.30 -8.97
N ALA A 246 -6.98 15.43 -7.66
CA ALA A 246 -6.51 16.58 -6.91
C ALA A 246 -5.69 16.18 -5.67
N GLY A 247 -4.73 17.03 -5.34
CA GLY A 247 -4.01 16.96 -4.07
C GLY A 247 -4.68 17.79 -2.99
N ILE A 248 -4.38 17.47 -1.73
CA ILE A 248 -4.86 18.19 -0.54
C ILE A 248 -3.63 18.55 0.31
N ALA A 249 -3.56 19.77 0.83
CA ALA A 249 -2.52 20.17 1.76
C ALA A 249 -2.64 19.37 3.08
N VAL A 250 -1.52 18.99 3.67
CA VAL A 250 -1.52 18.23 4.95
C VAL A 250 -2.26 18.99 6.05
N HIS A 251 -2.14 20.33 6.08
CA HIS A 251 -2.93 21.19 6.98
C HIS A 251 -4.46 20.98 6.77
N ASP A 252 -4.94 20.98 5.53
CA ASP A 252 -6.36 20.84 5.22
C ASP A 252 -6.91 19.44 5.52
N VAL A 253 -6.06 18.41 5.41
CA VAL A 253 -6.37 17.08 5.90
C VAL A 253 -6.67 17.11 7.39
N VAL A 254 -5.80 17.73 8.20
CA VAL A 254 -5.95 17.83 9.65
C VAL A 254 -7.14 18.73 10.02
N ALA A 255 -7.31 19.87 9.33
CA ALA A 255 -8.46 20.75 9.51
C ALA A 255 -9.80 20.04 9.23
N THR A 256 -9.84 19.19 8.20
CA THR A 256 -11.04 18.39 7.91
C THR A 256 -11.34 17.40 9.04
N ILE A 257 -10.31 16.72 9.58
CA ILE A 257 -10.48 15.80 10.72
C ILE A 257 -10.97 16.57 11.96
N CYS A 258 -10.35 17.70 12.30
CA CYS A 258 -10.78 18.52 13.45
C CYS A 258 -12.25 18.93 13.30
N ARG A 259 -12.64 19.48 12.17
CA ARG A 259 -14.03 19.91 11.90
C ARG A 259 -15.04 18.77 12.05
N LYS A 260 -14.73 17.56 11.51
CA LYS A 260 -15.59 16.38 11.63
C LYS A 260 -15.70 15.87 13.07
N MET A 261 -14.69 16.12 13.89
CA MET A 261 -14.71 15.80 15.32
C MET A 261 -15.25 16.94 16.19
N GLY A 262 -15.74 18.05 15.60
CA GLY A 262 -16.29 19.21 16.33
C GLY A 262 -15.22 20.03 17.05
N LEU A 263 -13.97 20.02 16.58
CA LEU A 263 -12.82 20.67 17.21
C LEU A 263 -12.27 21.81 16.32
N ASP A 264 -11.75 22.85 16.96
CA ASP A 264 -11.05 23.93 16.27
C ASP A 264 -9.60 23.51 15.93
N VAL A 265 -9.18 23.70 14.67
CA VAL A 265 -7.86 23.26 14.20
C VAL A 265 -6.73 24.02 14.87
N ASP A 266 -6.84 25.35 15.03
CA ASP A 266 -5.75 26.19 15.54
C ASP A 266 -5.39 25.84 17.00
N SER A 267 -6.38 25.42 17.76
CA SER A 267 -6.19 24.97 19.14
C SER A 267 -5.51 23.60 19.24
N HIS A 268 -5.55 22.80 18.20
CA HIS A 268 -5.12 21.38 18.22
C HIS A 268 -3.88 21.08 17.37
N VAL A 269 -3.34 22.08 16.65
CA VAL A 269 -2.11 21.91 15.88
C VAL A 269 -0.94 22.71 16.47
N ARG A 270 0.27 22.33 16.10
CA ARG A 270 1.47 23.16 16.27
C ARG A 270 2.40 22.97 15.08
N THR A 271 2.98 24.07 14.59
CA THR A 271 4.00 24.01 13.54
C THR A 271 5.33 23.59 14.14
N VAL A 272 6.02 22.67 13.44
CA VAL A 272 7.37 22.21 13.77
C VAL A 272 8.27 22.33 12.53
N ALA A 273 9.59 22.20 12.71
CA ALA A 273 10.54 22.26 11.61
C ALA A 273 10.23 21.26 10.50
N GLU A 274 10.54 21.62 9.27
CA GLU A 274 10.33 20.76 8.10
C GLU A 274 11.22 19.51 8.18
N ARG A 275 10.74 18.39 7.62
CA ARG A 275 11.51 17.14 7.56
C ARG A 275 12.47 17.18 6.38
N LEU A 276 13.71 16.74 6.59
CA LEU A 276 14.68 16.54 5.51
C LEU A 276 14.24 15.39 4.58
N GLY A 277 14.39 15.58 3.27
CA GLY A 277 14.18 14.53 2.26
C GLY A 277 12.72 14.24 1.92
N GLN A 278 11.79 15.17 2.15
CA GLN A 278 10.43 15.07 1.60
C GLN A 278 10.40 15.63 0.17
N ASP A 279 9.97 14.81 -0.78
CA ASP A 279 9.60 15.31 -2.11
C ASP A 279 8.48 16.35 -1.96
N LYS A 280 8.66 17.51 -2.57
CA LYS A 280 7.74 18.66 -2.42
C LYS A 280 6.36 18.36 -2.99
N ALA A 281 6.28 17.69 -4.13
CA ALA A 281 5.07 17.17 -4.73
C ALA A 281 5.41 16.16 -5.84
N TYR A 282 4.59 15.14 -6.00
CA TYR A 282 4.43 14.42 -7.25
C TYR A 282 2.92 14.20 -7.47
N VAL A 283 2.46 14.54 -8.65
CA VAL A 283 1.09 14.25 -9.09
C VAL A 283 1.21 13.26 -10.23
N ILE A 284 0.63 12.09 -10.05
CA ILE A 284 0.63 11.04 -11.10
C ILE A 284 -0.72 11.01 -11.80
N ASP A 285 -0.69 10.81 -13.13
CA ASP A 285 -1.86 10.70 -13.99
C ASP A 285 -2.44 9.28 -13.92
N SER A 286 -3.74 9.17 -13.70
CA SER A 286 -4.46 7.88 -13.71
C SER A 286 -5.33 7.70 -14.95
N ALA A 287 -5.14 8.51 -16.00
CA ALA A 287 -5.94 8.45 -17.22
C ALA A 287 -5.89 7.06 -17.89
N LYS A 288 -4.74 6.39 -17.86
CA LYS A 288 -4.56 5.04 -18.37
C LYS A 288 -5.44 4.02 -17.65
N ALA A 289 -5.42 4.01 -16.30
CA ALA A 289 -6.27 3.12 -15.51
C ALA A 289 -7.76 3.39 -15.78
N ARG A 290 -8.15 4.64 -15.99
CA ARG A 290 -9.53 5.02 -16.32
C ARG A 290 -9.96 4.54 -17.70
N THR A 291 -9.10 4.66 -18.70
CA THR A 291 -9.43 4.33 -20.08
C THR A 291 -9.35 2.83 -20.37
N GLU A 292 -8.33 2.15 -19.87
CA GLU A 292 -8.07 0.75 -20.17
C GLU A 292 -8.79 -0.21 -19.21
N LEU A 293 -8.90 0.16 -17.92
CA LEU A 293 -9.50 -0.69 -16.88
C LEU A 293 -10.90 -0.23 -16.44
N GLY A 294 -11.38 0.92 -16.92
CA GLY A 294 -12.64 1.51 -16.45
C GLY A 294 -12.63 1.93 -14.99
N TRP A 295 -11.45 1.96 -14.35
CA TRP A 295 -11.32 2.30 -12.95
C TRP A 295 -11.51 3.79 -12.69
N ARG A 296 -12.17 4.12 -11.57
CA ARG A 296 -12.27 5.49 -11.04
C ARG A 296 -12.34 5.46 -9.52
N PRO A 297 -11.74 6.45 -8.82
CA PRO A 297 -11.96 6.60 -7.40
C PRO A 297 -13.45 6.94 -7.12
N MET A 298 -14.05 6.26 -6.16
CA MET A 298 -15.48 6.39 -5.83
C MET A 298 -15.71 6.94 -4.42
N VAL A 299 -14.74 6.79 -3.52
CA VAL A 299 -14.85 7.25 -2.14
C VAL A 299 -14.37 8.69 -2.05
N SER A 300 -15.25 9.61 -1.66
CA SER A 300 -14.86 10.98 -1.42
C SER A 300 -13.88 11.07 -0.24
N PHE A 301 -12.99 12.07 -0.25
CA PHE A 301 -12.08 12.29 0.87
C PHE A 301 -12.85 12.50 2.19
N SER A 302 -13.97 13.22 2.12
CA SER A 302 -14.84 13.45 3.27
C SER A 302 -15.36 12.14 3.86
N ASP A 303 -15.94 11.27 3.03
CA ASP A 303 -16.53 10.00 3.49
C ASP A 303 -15.45 9.04 4.02
N GLY A 304 -14.29 9.01 3.38
CA GLY A 304 -13.15 8.22 3.84
C GLY A 304 -12.62 8.68 5.22
N ILE A 305 -12.65 9.99 5.52
CA ILE A 305 -12.30 10.49 6.87
C ILE A 305 -13.37 10.06 7.89
N ASP A 306 -14.66 10.11 7.55
CA ASP A 306 -15.72 9.63 8.44
C ASP A 306 -15.54 8.14 8.76
N GLU A 307 -15.18 7.33 7.77
CA GLU A 307 -14.86 5.90 7.97
C GLU A 307 -13.69 5.70 8.94
N VAL A 308 -12.60 6.48 8.79
CA VAL A 308 -11.44 6.38 9.69
C VAL A 308 -11.83 6.77 11.13
N ILE A 309 -12.61 7.83 11.31
CA ILE A 309 -13.09 8.27 12.64
C ILE A 309 -13.95 7.15 13.24
N ALA A 310 -14.92 6.64 12.52
CA ALA A 310 -15.80 5.54 12.97
C ALA A 310 -15.01 4.28 13.33
N TRP A 311 -13.98 3.92 12.53
CA TRP A 311 -13.09 2.81 12.82
C TRP A 311 -12.29 3.01 14.11
N VAL A 312 -11.72 4.21 14.33
CA VAL A 312 -11.00 4.51 15.57
C VAL A 312 -11.95 4.43 16.76
N ASP A 313 -13.19 4.92 16.63
CA ASP A 313 -14.19 4.86 17.70
C ASP A 313 -14.59 3.42 18.03
N ALA A 314 -14.89 2.61 17.02
CA ALA A 314 -15.28 1.22 17.19
C ALA A 314 -14.20 0.37 17.87
N PHE A 315 -12.91 0.65 17.60
CA PHE A 315 -11.79 -0.10 18.14
C PHE A 315 -10.98 0.67 19.20
N TRP A 316 -11.53 1.75 19.76
CA TRP A 316 -10.82 2.61 20.69
C TRP A 316 -10.14 1.87 21.85
N PRO A 317 -10.79 0.91 22.55
CA PRO A 317 -10.16 0.17 23.66
C PRO A 317 -8.90 -0.61 23.26
N ALA A 318 -8.82 -1.05 22.01
CA ALA A 318 -7.66 -1.75 21.46
C ALA A 318 -6.60 -0.78 20.94
N ILE A 319 -7.02 0.26 20.21
CA ILE A 319 -6.13 1.24 19.55
C ILE A 319 -5.37 2.09 20.56
N GLN A 320 -6.03 2.58 21.61
CA GLN A 320 -5.38 3.44 22.63
C GLN A 320 -4.20 2.78 23.36
N ARG A 321 -4.11 1.44 23.34
CA ARG A 321 -3.04 0.65 23.97
C ARG A 321 -1.87 0.38 23.02
N GLN A 322 -1.99 0.76 21.73
CA GLN A 322 -0.96 0.49 20.73
C GLN A 322 0.11 1.59 20.71
N PRO A 323 1.34 1.26 20.30
CA PRO A 323 2.36 2.26 20.05
C PRO A 323 1.92 3.15 18.87
N LEU A 324 2.03 4.48 19.05
CA LEU A 324 1.70 5.49 18.04
C LEU A 324 2.94 5.95 17.27
N ALA A 325 4.10 5.35 17.52
CA ALA A 325 5.33 5.59 16.79
C ALA A 325 5.65 4.39 15.90
N TYR A 326 6.37 4.66 14.81
CA TYR A 326 6.90 3.58 13.97
C TYR A 326 7.91 2.74 14.75
N VAL A 327 7.73 1.44 14.72
CA VAL A 327 8.69 0.46 15.25
C VAL A 327 9.27 -0.30 14.06
N HIS A 328 10.58 -0.11 13.85
CA HIS A 328 11.27 -0.81 12.75
C HIS A 328 11.35 -2.31 13.02
N LYS A 329 11.12 -3.08 11.97
CA LYS A 329 11.31 -4.54 11.96
C LYS A 329 12.18 -4.87 10.73
N PRO A 330 13.36 -5.46 10.94
CA PRO A 330 14.25 -5.87 9.87
C PRO A 330 13.59 -6.81 8.87
#